data_4e2b63000aa345c187015e33c36c90f3
#
_entry.id   4e2b63000aa345c187015e33c36c90f3
#
_cell.length_a   1.000
_cell.length_b   1.000
_cell.length_c   1.000
_cell.angle_alpha   90.00
_cell.angle_beta   90.00
_cell.angle_gamma   90.00
#
_symmetry.space_group_name_H-M   'P 1'
#
loop_
_entity.id
_entity.type
_entity.pdbx_description
1 polymer ?
#
loop_
_entity_poly.entity_id
_entity_poly.type
_entity_poly.pdbx_seq_one_letter_code
_entity_poly.pdbx_strand_id
1 'polypeptide(L)'
;MNSTTPAPTRSARRRFGARAAAVVLALAALVVAAPLAAQAHVTATPDAATAGGYGTLTFAFSHGCDGSSTTALEITIPEGLASVYPTIEAGWQIDVQRDGENGPISLITYTADEPVPDGIRAAVVLGVQYAEDTAGETLAFPVNQVCEVGNTDWAEIAEDGVDPHSLDAPAPTVAVGDATSDEHGSDHSDAEQSDSDAEDMTDASATASTEASALPIVLGGAGLVLGAGALVVALLAFRRTRS
;
A
#
# COMPACT_ATOMS: atom_id res chain seq x y z
N MET A 1 -69.04 -30.89 -24.50
CA MET A 1 -67.61 -30.86 -24.59
C MET A 1 -67.12 -29.80 -23.57
N ASN A 2 -66.78 -30.23 -22.36
CA ASN A 2 -66.29 -29.33 -21.30
C ASN A 2 -64.77 -29.47 -21.19
N SER A 3 -64.05 -28.42 -21.60
CA SER A 3 -62.60 -28.33 -21.46
C SER A 3 -62.24 -27.75 -20.10
N THR A 4 -61.75 -28.58 -19.19
CA THR A 4 -61.27 -28.16 -17.90
C THR A 4 -59.79 -27.86 -18.02
N THR A 5 -59.42 -26.58 -17.90
CA THR A 5 -58.03 -26.13 -17.86
C THR A 5 -57.45 -26.36 -16.46
N PRO A 6 -56.34 -27.07 -16.30
CA PRO A 6 -55.75 -27.30 -14.96
C PRO A 6 -55.08 -26.01 -14.44
N ALA A 7 -55.35 -25.67 -13.21
CA ALA A 7 -54.74 -24.54 -12.50
C ALA A 7 -53.25 -24.86 -12.18
N PRO A 8 -52.33 -23.86 -12.29
CA PRO A 8 -50.92 -24.07 -12.03
C PRO A 8 -50.67 -24.33 -10.54
N THR A 9 -49.97 -25.42 -10.26
CA THR A 9 -49.68 -25.87 -8.90
C THR A 9 -48.74 -24.93 -8.13
N ARG A 10 -49.12 -24.57 -6.92
CA ARG A 10 -48.39 -23.67 -5.97
C ARG A 10 -46.94 -24.11 -5.68
N SER A 11 -46.52 -25.32 -6.05
CA SER A 11 -45.18 -25.84 -5.73
C SER A 11 -44.04 -25.26 -6.59
N ALA A 12 -44.33 -24.77 -7.81
CA ALA A 12 -43.32 -24.22 -8.70
C ALA A 12 -42.79 -22.85 -8.22
N ARG A 13 -43.66 -22.01 -7.65
CA ARG A 13 -43.27 -20.67 -7.13
C ARG A 13 -42.37 -20.72 -5.90
N ARG A 14 -42.52 -21.72 -5.02
CA ARG A 14 -41.65 -21.89 -3.84
C ARG A 14 -40.22 -22.29 -4.19
N ARG A 15 -40.03 -23.08 -5.24
CA ARG A 15 -38.70 -23.53 -5.68
C ARG A 15 -37.89 -22.42 -6.35
N PHE A 16 -38.55 -21.45 -6.99
CA PHE A 16 -37.87 -20.29 -7.57
C PHE A 16 -37.38 -19.30 -6.50
N GLY A 17 -38.17 -19.02 -5.47
CA GLY A 17 -37.78 -18.15 -4.35
C GLY A 17 -36.61 -18.70 -3.53
N ALA A 18 -36.57 -20.03 -3.29
CA ALA A 18 -35.49 -20.66 -2.56
C ALA A 18 -34.15 -20.65 -3.31
N ARG A 19 -34.20 -20.78 -4.64
CA ARG A 19 -32.99 -20.71 -5.49
C ARG A 19 -32.44 -19.30 -5.58
N ALA A 20 -33.28 -18.29 -5.69
CA ALA A 20 -32.87 -16.88 -5.70
C ALA A 20 -32.24 -16.47 -4.35
N ALA A 21 -32.81 -16.91 -3.23
CA ALA A 21 -32.24 -16.65 -1.91
C ALA A 21 -30.89 -17.35 -1.69
N ALA A 22 -30.70 -18.57 -2.22
CA ALA A 22 -29.44 -19.30 -2.13
C ALA A 22 -28.32 -18.63 -2.98
N VAL A 23 -28.64 -18.08 -4.15
CA VAL A 23 -27.68 -17.34 -4.99
C VAL A 23 -27.25 -16.04 -4.33
N VAL A 24 -28.17 -15.29 -3.71
CA VAL A 24 -27.83 -14.06 -2.98
C VAL A 24 -26.97 -14.33 -1.76
N LEU A 25 -27.26 -15.42 -1.02
CA LEU A 25 -26.45 -15.84 0.12
C LEU A 25 -25.04 -16.32 -0.31
N ALA A 26 -24.92 -17.00 -1.44
CA ALA A 26 -23.64 -17.44 -1.99
C ALA A 26 -22.78 -16.26 -2.47
N LEU A 27 -23.39 -15.24 -3.12
CA LEU A 27 -22.72 -14.00 -3.53
C LEU A 27 -22.28 -13.16 -2.32
N ALA A 28 -23.11 -13.07 -1.27
CA ALA A 28 -22.74 -12.39 -0.04
C ALA A 28 -21.60 -13.11 0.71
N ALA A 29 -21.56 -14.43 0.70
CA ALA A 29 -20.48 -15.21 1.28
C ALA A 29 -19.15 -15.04 0.51
N LEU A 30 -19.20 -14.86 -0.81
CA LEU A 30 -17.99 -14.61 -1.63
C LEU A 30 -17.35 -13.25 -1.31
N VAL A 31 -18.15 -12.23 -1.00
CA VAL A 31 -17.64 -10.88 -0.64
C VAL A 31 -16.97 -10.85 0.74
N VAL A 32 -17.43 -11.73 1.67
CA VAL A 32 -16.84 -11.83 3.03
C VAL A 32 -15.57 -12.69 3.04
N ALA A 33 -15.39 -13.52 2.02
CA ALA A 33 -14.23 -14.42 1.89
C ALA A 33 -13.05 -13.77 1.12
N ALA A 34 -13.09 -12.47 0.80
CA ALA A 34 -11.92 -11.78 0.29
C ALA A 34 -10.83 -11.78 1.39
N PRO A 35 -9.64 -12.37 1.13
CA PRO A 35 -8.60 -12.41 2.14
C PRO A 35 -8.19 -10.97 2.49
N LEU A 36 -8.18 -10.63 3.77
CA LEU A 36 -7.58 -9.40 4.32
C LEU A 36 -6.04 -9.51 4.29
N ALA A 37 -5.48 -10.12 3.26
CA ALA A 37 -4.05 -10.35 3.12
C ALA A 37 -3.21 -9.07 2.90
N ALA A 38 -3.85 -7.88 2.91
CA ALA A 38 -3.19 -6.64 2.46
C ALA A 38 -2.22 -5.99 3.46
N GLN A 39 -1.94 -6.57 4.62
CA GLN A 39 -1.13 -5.92 5.66
C GLN A 39 0.07 -6.76 6.16
N ALA A 40 0.28 -7.95 5.61
CA ALA A 40 1.34 -8.85 6.10
C ALA A 40 2.74 -8.56 5.51
N HIS A 41 2.82 -7.83 4.39
CA HIS A 41 4.06 -7.64 3.64
C HIS A 41 4.98 -6.58 4.27
N VAL A 42 6.29 -6.79 4.17
CA VAL A 42 7.26 -5.70 4.29
C VAL A 42 7.09 -4.78 3.09
N THR A 43 7.04 -3.48 3.34
CA THR A 43 6.88 -2.46 2.29
C THR A 43 8.10 -1.55 2.22
N ALA A 44 8.45 -1.03 1.04
CA ALA A 44 9.41 0.04 0.84
C ALA A 44 8.67 1.26 0.27
N THR A 45 8.69 2.37 1.00
CA THR A 45 8.00 3.60 0.60
C THR A 45 9.02 4.72 0.47
N PRO A 46 9.24 5.28 -0.73
CA PRO A 46 10.09 6.45 -0.92
C PRO A 46 9.35 7.74 -0.57
N ASP A 47 10.06 8.76 -0.08
CA ASP A 47 9.59 10.14 -0.05
C ASP A 47 9.80 10.81 -1.42
N ALA A 48 10.90 10.48 -2.11
CA ALA A 48 11.20 10.85 -3.48
C ALA A 48 11.96 9.69 -4.14
N ALA A 49 11.66 9.41 -5.42
CA ALA A 49 12.35 8.40 -6.21
C ALA A 49 12.48 8.92 -7.66
N THR A 50 13.55 9.66 -7.92
CA THR A 50 13.89 10.19 -9.25
C THR A 50 15.32 9.85 -9.60
N ALA A 51 15.59 9.51 -10.85
CA ALA A 51 16.93 9.17 -11.33
C ALA A 51 17.91 10.32 -11.05
N GLY A 52 19.09 10.01 -10.52
CA GLY A 52 20.09 10.97 -10.05
C GLY A 52 19.76 11.69 -8.73
N GLY A 53 18.50 11.61 -8.28
CA GLY A 53 17.99 12.32 -7.11
C GLY A 53 18.30 11.63 -5.78
N TYR A 54 18.13 12.39 -4.70
CA TYR A 54 18.21 11.90 -3.32
C TYR A 54 16.81 11.67 -2.76
N GLY A 55 16.69 10.73 -1.86
CA GLY A 55 15.46 10.45 -1.13
C GLY A 55 15.69 9.59 0.09
N THR A 56 14.61 9.32 0.82
CA THR A 56 14.59 8.32 1.88
C THR A 56 13.67 7.17 1.52
N LEU A 57 14.05 5.95 1.90
CA LEU A 57 13.24 4.74 1.79
C LEU A 57 12.84 4.27 3.18
N THR A 58 11.54 4.25 3.45
CA THR A 58 11.01 3.68 4.69
C THR A 58 10.60 2.23 4.46
N PHE A 59 11.29 1.29 5.11
CA PHE A 59 10.88 -0.11 5.18
C PHE A 59 10.02 -0.32 6.41
N ALA A 60 8.82 -0.87 6.22
CA ALA A 60 7.86 -1.03 7.30
C ALA A 60 7.17 -2.39 7.23
N PHE A 61 6.86 -2.94 8.40
CA PHE A 61 6.09 -4.17 8.58
C PHE A 61 5.13 -4.01 9.76
N SER A 62 4.11 -4.86 9.84
CA SER A 62 3.12 -4.85 10.93
C SER A 62 2.89 -6.23 11.52
N HIS A 63 3.41 -7.27 10.87
CA HIS A 63 3.26 -8.65 11.32
C HIS A 63 4.63 -9.32 11.40
N GLY A 64 4.76 -10.28 12.29
CA GLY A 64 5.92 -11.14 12.37
C GLY A 64 5.74 -12.40 11.52
N CYS A 65 6.65 -13.36 11.69
CA CYS A 65 6.63 -14.62 10.94
C CYS A 65 5.66 -15.60 11.61
N ASP A 66 4.52 -15.87 10.99
CA ASP A 66 3.47 -16.74 11.53
C ASP A 66 3.05 -16.36 12.98
N GLY A 67 3.01 -15.05 13.28
CA GLY A 67 2.68 -14.55 14.63
C GLY A 67 3.85 -14.47 15.61
N SER A 68 5.07 -14.88 15.21
CA SER A 68 6.29 -14.73 16.00
C SER A 68 6.84 -13.32 15.89
N SER A 69 7.36 -12.75 17.00
CA SER A 69 7.92 -11.39 17.04
C SER A 69 9.11 -11.25 16.10
N THR A 70 9.22 -10.12 15.40
CA THR A 70 10.36 -9.79 14.53
C THR A 70 11.55 -9.34 15.35
N THR A 71 12.73 -9.91 15.07
CA THR A 71 13.99 -9.58 15.71
C THR A 71 14.96 -8.82 14.83
N ALA A 72 14.87 -8.99 13.48
CA ALA A 72 15.71 -8.24 12.54
C ALA A 72 15.06 -8.12 11.17
N LEU A 73 15.52 -7.09 10.41
CA LEU A 73 15.33 -6.96 8.98
C LEU A 73 16.70 -6.95 8.30
N GLU A 74 16.91 -7.88 7.37
CA GLU A 74 18.09 -7.95 6.53
C GLU A 74 17.71 -7.48 5.13
N ILE A 75 18.12 -6.27 4.76
CA ILE A 75 17.71 -5.60 3.52
C ILE A 75 18.84 -5.73 2.51
N THR A 76 18.61 -6.50 1.44
CA THR A 76 19.52 -6.59 0.30
C THR A 76 19.41 -5.33 -0.54
N ILE A 77 20.54 -4.68 -0.80
CA ILE A 77 20.62 -3.45 -1.58
C ILE A 77 20.82 -3.81 -3.05
N PRO A 78 19.87 -3.47 -3.95
CA PRO A 78 20.02 -3.74 -5.37
C PRO A 78 21.03 -2.81 -6.05
N GLU A 79 21.45 -3.18 -7.24
CA GLU A 79 22.06 -2.22 -8.18
C GLU A 79 21.08 -1.10 -8.48
N GLY A 80 21.56 0.03 -9.01
CA GLY A 80 20.73 1.19 -9.34
C GLY A 80 20.68 2.26 -8.25
N LEU A 81 21.43 2.08 -7.16
CA LEU A 81 21.64 3.12 -6.15
C LEU A 81 23.10 3.61 -6.21
N ALA A 82 23.30 4.91 -6.39
CA ALA A 82 24.62 5.55 -6.38
C ALA A 82 25.20 5.60 -4.96
N SER A 83 24.36 5.74 -3.95
CA SER A 83 24.75 5.68 -2.53
C SER A 83 23.59 5.27 -1.62
N VAL A 84 23.92 4.64 -0.48
CA VAL A 84 22.97 4.23 0.56
C VAL A 84 23.54 4.52 1.92
N TYR A 85 22.72 5.06 2.80
CA TYR A 85 23.07 5.39 4.18
C TYR A 85 21.96 4.92 5.12
N PRO A 86 22.18 3.92 5.98
CA PRO A 86 21.22 3.55 7.00
C PRO A 86 21.04 4.67 8.01
N THR A 87 19.80 4.94 8.39
CA THR A 87 19.45 5.94 9.40
C THR A 87 19.46 5.29 10.79
N ILE A 88 19.97 6.01 11.78
CA ILE A 88 19.92 5.56 13.17
C ILE A 88 18.49 5.66 13.67
N GLU A 89 17.92 4.50 13.99
CA GLU A 89 16.58 4.40 14.57
C GLU A 89 16.67 3.95 16.04
N ALA A 90 15.87 4.60 16.90
CA ALA A 90 15.86 4.23 18.31
C ALA A 90 15.33 2.79 18.50
N GLY A 91 16.03 1.98 19.28
CA GLY A 91 15.69 0.58 19.52
C GLY A 91 16.19 -0.40 18.45
N TRP A 92 17.07 0.07 17.55
CA TRP A 92 17.66 -0.74 16.50
C TRP A 92 19.19 -0.61 16.46
N GLN A 93 19.87 -1.73 16.28
CA GLN A 93 21.28 -1.81 15.97
C GLN A 93 21.46 -2.01 14.47
N ILE A 94 22.52 -1.43 13.90
CA ILE A 94 22.77 -1.45 12.46
C ILE A 94 24.09 -2.18 12.18
N ASP A 95 24.05 -3.15 11.29
CA ASP A 95 25.22 -3.77 10.67
C ASP A 95 25.18 -3.52 9.15
N VAL A 96 26.35 -3.28 8.54
CA VAL A 96 26.48 -2.97 7.12
C VAL A 96 27.52 -3.87 6.47
N GLN A 97 27.12 -4.65 5.48
CA GLN A 97 28.02 -5.45 4.67
C GLN A 97 28.24 -4.76 3.31
N ARG A 98 29.45 -4.92 2.76
CA ARG A 98 29.88 -4.32 1.49
C ARG A 98 30.46 -5.38 0.58
N ASP A 99 30.40 -5.13 -0.72
CA ASP A 99 31.08 -5.94 -1.72
C ASP A 99 32.57 -5.60 -1.75
N GLY A 100 33.34 -6.32 -0.90
CA GLY A 100 34.74 -6.03 -0.69
C GLY A 100 35.01 -4.88 0.27
N GLU A 101 36.27 -4.54 0.47
CA GLU A 101 36.74 -3.65 1.53
C GLU A 101 36.25 -2.19 1.40
N ASN A 102 36.07 -1.72 0.15
CA ASN A 102 35.62 -0.36 -0.18
C ASN A 102 34.48 -0.35 -1.21
N GLY A 103 33.81 -1.48 -1.42
CA GLY A 103 32.72 -1.59 -2.39
C GLY A 103 31.41 -0.98 -1.91
N PRO A 104 30.38 -1.02 -2.77
CA PRO A 104 29.05 -0.58 -2.41
C PRO A 104 28.49 -1.42 -1.27
N ILE A 105 27.51 -0.87 -0.55
CA ILE A 105 26.75 -1.62 0.43
C ILE A 105 25.90 -2.65 -0.30
N SER A 106 25.96 -3.90 0.11
CA SER A 106 25.20 -5.01 -0.45
C SER A 106 24.09 -5.50 0.48
N LEU A 107 24.29 -5.37 1.81
CA LEU A 107 23.31 -5.78 2.80
C LEU A 107 23.34 -4.82 3.99
N ILE A 108 22.17 -4.47 4.49
CA ILE A 108 21.98 -3.72 5.73
C ILE A 108 21.09 -4.55 6.65
N THR A 109 21.58 -4.81 7.86
CA THR A 109 20.81 -5.50 8.90
C THR A 109 20.43 -4.53 9.99
N TYR A 110 19.14 -4.39 10.24
CA TYR A 110 18.58 -3.75 11.42
C TYR A 110 18.16 -4.81 12.42
N THR A 111 18.82 -4.87 13.57
CA THR A 111 18.47 -5.79 14.65
C THR A 111 17.77 -5.02 15.76
N ALA A 112 16.56 -5.43 16.12
CA ALA A 112 15.80 -4.80 17.20
C ALA A 112 16.45 -5.09 18.57
N ASP A 113 16.56 -4.08 19.43
CA ASP A 113 17.04 -4.24 20.80
C ASP A 113 16.07 -5.12 21.63
N GLU A 114 14.78 -5.01 21.35
CA GLU A 114 13.72 -5.89 21.86
C GLU A 114 12.87 -6.39 20.68
N PRO A 115 12.46 -7.67 20.65
CA PRO A 115 11.64 -8.21 19.58
C PRO A 115 10.34 -7.41 19.39
N VAL A 116 10.02 -7.05 18.15
CA VAL A 116 8.78 -6.32 17.78
C VAL A 116 7.62 -7.32 17.76
N PRO A 117 6.61 -7.18 18.65
CA PRO A 117 5.49 -8.11 18.70
C PRO A 117 4.67 -8.12 17.40
N ASP A 118 4.10 -9.27 17.04
CA ASP A 118 3.12 -9.38 15.96
C ASP A 118 1.95 -8.41 16.18
N GLY A 119 1.49 -7.77 15.10
CA GLY A 119 0.44 -6.76 15.14
C GLY A 119 0.91 -5.35 15.52
N ILE A 120 2.21 -5.15 15.78
CA ILE A 120 2.79 -3.84 16.04
C ILE A 120 3.59 -3.37 14.82
N ARG A 121 3.26 -2.17 14.32
CA ARG A 121 3.98 -1.59 13.19
C ARG A 121 5.33 -1.06 13.63
N ALA A 122 6.39 -1.50 12.93
CA ALA A 122 7.72 -0.92 13.03
C ALA A 122 8.23 -0.48 11.66
N ALA A 123 9.22 0.41 11.65
CA ALA A 123 9.85 0.90 10.43
C ALA A 123 11.32 1.23 10.67
N VAL A 124 12.12 1.08 9.60
CA VAL A 124 13.52 1.51 9.52
C VAL A 124 13.71 2.33 8.25
N VAL A 125 14.69 3.23 8.22
CA VAL A 125 14.85 4.21 7.14
C VAL A 125 16.25 4.17 6.56
N LEU A 126 16.34 4.22 5.22
CA LEU A 126 17.58 4.41 4.47
C LEU A 126 17.54 5.75 3.75
N GLY A 127 18.61 6.55 3.86
CA GLY A 127 18.87 7.63 2.92
C GLY A 127 19.50 7.04 1.66
N VAL A 128 19.03 7.43 0.48
CA VAL A 128 19.50 6.87 -0.80
C VAL A 128 19.76 7.98 -1.82
N GLN A 129 20.66 7.68 -2.77
CA GLN A 129 20.75 8.40 -4.03
C GLN A 129 20.53 7.39 -5.15
N TYR A 130 19.56 7.65 -6.03
CA TYR A 130 19.31 6.83 -7.20
C TYR A 130 20.39 7.08 -8.25
N ALA A 131 20.79 6.08 -9.00
CA ALA A 131 21.71 6.25 -10.12
C ALA A 131 20.99 7.00 -11.27
N GLU A 132 21.76 7.73 -12.09
CA GLU A 132 21.22 8.56 -13.18
C GLU A 132 20.55 7.72 -14.28
N ASP A 133 20.99 6.48 -14.45
CA ASP A 133 20.53 5.56 -15.48
C ASP A 133 19.31 4.71 -15.09
N THR A 134 18.74 4.92 -13.90
CA THR A 134 17.58 4.15 -13.40
C THR A 134 16.22 4.78 -13.74
N ALA A 135 16.18 5.82 -14.58
CA ALA A 135 14.92 6.44 -14.97
C ALA A 135 13.94 5.42 -15.60
N GLY A 136 12.73 5.33 -15.04
CA GLY A 136 11.69 4.40 -15.46
C GLY A 136 11.88 2.96 -14.99
N GLU A 137 12.93 2.66 -14.25
CA GLU A 137 13.16 1.32 -13.68
C GLU A 137 12.37 1.09 -12.40
N THR A 138 12.20 -0.18 -12.06
CA THR A 138 11.65 -0.62 -10.76
C THR A 138 12.73 -1.38 -10.02
N LEU A 139 13.20 -0.83 -8.90
CA LEU A 139 14.19 -1.45 -8.04
C LEU A 139 13.49 -2.36 -7.02
N ALA A 140 13.89 -3.62 -6.96
CA ALA A 140 13.40 -4.57 -5.97
C ALA A 140 14.40 -4.68 -4.81
N PHE A 141 13.90 -4.68 -3.59
CA PHE A 141 14.68 -4.77 -2.36
C PHE A 141 14.32 -6.06 -1.62
N PRO A 142 15.00 -7.20 -1.88
CA PRO A 142 14.76 -8.40 -1.10
C PRO A 142 15.01 -8.16 0.39
N VAL A 143 14.08 -8.60 1.24
CA VAL A 143 14.17 -8.45 2.69
C VAL A 143 13.95 -9.80 3.35
N ASN A 144 14.92 -10.28 4.12
CA ASN A 144 14.72 -11.38 5.05
C ASN A 144 14.27 -10.82 6.40
N GLN A 145 13.01 -11.04 6.75
CA GLN A 145 12.44 -10.71 8.05
C GLN A 145 12.71 -11.85 9.00
N VAL A 146 13.60 -11.65 9.97
CA VAL A 146 13.98 -12.64 10.98
C VAL A 146 13.09 -12.48 12.20
N CYS A 147 12.59 -13.58 12.74
CA CYS A 147 11.73 -13.60 13.91
C CYS A 147 12.35 -14.43 15.05
N GLU A 148 11.79 -14.38 16.25
CA GLU A 148 12.21 -15.26 17.37
C GLU A 148 12.08 -16.74 16.99
N VAL A 149 11.06 -17.07 16.14
CA VAL A 149 10.86 -18.40 15.57
C VAL A 149 10.65 -18.24 14.08
N GLY A 150 11.57 -18.79 13.26
CA GLY A 150 11.49 -18.75 11.81
C GLY A 150 11.89 -17.40 11.19
N ASN A 151 11.65 -17.29 9.90
CA ASN A 151 11.85 -16.08 9.10
C ASN A 151 10.90 -16.07 7.93
N THR A 152 10.70 -14.91 7.31
CA THR A 152 10.02 -14.76 6.02
C THR A 152 10.95 -14.05 5.04
N ASP A 153 11.20 -14.69 3.92
CA ASP A 153 12.06 -14.14 2.86
C ASP A 153 11.18 -13.44 1.81
N TRP A 154 11.05 -12.12 1.93
CA TRP A 154 10.34 -11.24 1.01
C TRP A 154 11.22 -10.97 -0.21
N ALA A 155 11.38 -11.96 -1.10
CA ALA A 155 12.33 -11.93 -2.20
C ALA A 155 11.75 -12.31 -3.56
N GLU A 156 10.45 -12.64 -3.64
CA GLU A 156 9.81 -12.99 -4.91
C GLU A 156 9.65 -11.75 -5.78
N ILE A 157 10.11 -11.85 -7.04
CA ILE A 157 9.99 -10.78 -8.04
C ILE A 157 8.94 -11.20 -9.05
N ALA A 158 7.91 -10.37 -9.26
CA ALA A 158 6.88 -10.64 -10.24
C ALA A 158 7.47 -10.59 -11.67
N GLU A 159 7.15 -11.58 -12.49
CA GLU A 159 7.42 -11.55 -13.92
C GLU A 159 6.56 -10.49 -14.63
N ASP A 160 6.96 -10.07 -15.83
CA ASP A 160 6.21 -9.11 -16.63
C ASP A 160 4.75 -9.50 -16.81
N GLY A 161 3.83 -8.64 -16.39
CA GLY A 161 2.40 -8.85 -16.49
C GLY A 161 1.78 -9.69 -15.37
N VAL A 162 2.57 -10.13 -14.40
CA VAL A 162 2.09 -10.79 -13.17
C VAL A 162 1.83 -9.74 -12.11
N ASP A 163 0.67 -9.81 -11.44
CA ASP A 163 0.36 -8.94 -10.31
C ASP A 163 1.27 -9.30 -9.11
N PRO A 164 2.13 -8.38 -8.62
CA PRO A 164 2.96 -8.63 -7.45
C PRO A 164 2.17 -9.05 -6.20
N HIS A 165 0.90 -8.63 -6.08
CA HIS A 165 0.03 -9.02 -4.98
C HIS A 165 -0.44 -10.48 -5.05
N SER A 166 -0.16 -11.20 -6.15
CA SER A 166 -0.44 -12.63 -6.27
C SER A 166 0.68 -13.52 -5.74
N LEU A 167 1.83 -12.93 -5.39
CA LEU A 167 2.97 -13.63 -4.81
C LEU A 167 2.77 -13.83 -3.30
N ASP A 168 3.34 -14.89 -2.75
CA ASP A 168 3.24 -15.20 -1.32
C ASP A 168 4.15 -14.30 -0.47
N ALA A 169 5.37 -14.04 -0.96
CA ALA A 169 6.38 -13.21 -0.28
C ALA A 169 7.10 -12.25 -1.27
N PRO A 170 6.37 -11.26 -1.85
CA PRO A 170 6.94 -10.37 -2.84
C PRO A 170 8.02 -9.46 -2.23
N ALA A 171 9.12 -9.26 -2.98
CA ALA A 171 10.11 -8.26 -2.63
C ALA A 171 9.49 -6.85 -2.67
N PRO A 172 9.73 -5.98 -1.67
CA PRO A 172 9.37 -4.57 -1.77
C PRO A 172 10.00 -3.91 -2.99
N THR A 173 9.23 -3.11 -3.72
CA THR A 173 9.69 -2.46 -4.94
C THR A 173 9.52 -0.94 -4.89
N VAL A 174 10.39 -0.22 -5.61
CA VAL A 174 10.34 1.22 -5.78
C VAL A 174 10.45 1.55 -7.27
N ALA A 175 9.44 2.20 -7.83
CA ALA A 175 9.50 2.73 -9.19
C ALA A 175 10.26 4.07 -9.17
N VAL A 176 11.32 4.15 -10.00
CA VAL A 176 12.14 5.36 -10.14
C VAL A 176 11.58 6.20 -11.28
N GLY A 177 11.23 7.44 -10.99
CA GLY A 177 10.78 8.42 -11.99
C GLY A 177 11.94 9.00 -12.81
N ASP A 178 11.57 9.76 -13.84
CA ASP A 178 12.53 10.50 -14.67
C ASP A 178 13.35 11.47 -13.83
N ALA A 179 14.58 11.75 -14.26
CA ALA A 179 15.40 12.78 -13.66
C ALA A 179 14.66 14.13 -13.70
N THR A 180 14.60 14.83 -12.57
CA THR A 180 14.14 16.22 -12.59
C THR A 180 15.13 17.03 -13.38
N SER A 181 14.70 17.62 -14.49
CA SER A 181 15.49 18.65 -15.16
C SER A 181 15.57 19.82 -14.19
N ASP A 182 16.71 19.98 -13.52
CA ASP A 182 17.02 21.18 -12.76
C ASP A 182 17.11 22.36 -13.74
N GLU A 183 15.98 23.03 -13.95
CA GLU A 183 16.00 24.40 -14.43
C GLU A 183 16.55 25.30 -13.30
N HIS A 184 17.82 25.15 -12.97
CA HIS A 184 18.55 26.21 -12.32
C HIS A 184 18.71 27.35 -13.32
N GLY A 185 17.63 28.08 -13.52
CA GLY A 185 17.67 29.40 -14.08
C GLY A 185 18.55 30.27 -13.18
N SER A 186 19.80 30.47 -13.60
CA SER A 186 20.69 31.46 -13.06
C SER A 186 20.12 32.83 -13.39
N ASP A 187 19.16 33.29 -12.59
CA ASP A 187 18.74 34.68 -12.60
C ASP A 187 19.38 35.38 -11.39
N HIS A 188 20.71 35.58 -11.51
CA HIS A 188 21.39 36.61 -10.75
C HIS A 188 21.05 37.96 -11.36
N SER A 189 19.90 38.49 -11.08
CA SER A 189 19.63 39.91 -11.25
C SER A 189 20.20 40.64 -10.05
N ASP A 190 21.33 41.29 -10.25
CA ASP A 190 21.80 42.41 -9.43
C ASP A 190 20.63 43.38 -9.23
N ALA A 191 20.17 43.54 -8.03
CA ALA A 191 19.32 44.66 -7.64
C ALA A 191 19.89 45.25 -6.38
N GLU A 192 20.37 46.47 -6.59
CA GLU A 192 20.93 47.39 -5.60
C GLU A 192 20.02 47.62 -4.40
N GLN A 193 20.68 47.79 -3.30
CA GLN A 193 20.30 48.21 -1.98
C GLN A 193 19.49 49.51 -2.00
N SER A 194 18.32 49.52 -1.38
CA SER A 194 17.67 50.73 -0.88
C SER A 194 16.97 50.47 0.44
N ASP A 195 17.53 51.09 1.48
CA ASP A 195 16.91 51.27 2.79
C ASP A 195 15.54 51.95 2.70
N SER A 196 14.57 51.46 3.43
CA SER A 196 13.56 52.32 4.14
C SER A 196 12.67 51.49 5.07
N ASP A 197 12.68 51.91 6.29
CA ASP A 197 11.87 51.75 7.49
C ASP A 197 10.39 51.29 7.40
N ALA A 198 10.02 50.66 8.51
CA ALA A 198 8.77 50.79 9.30
C ALA A 198 7.63 49.75 9.03
N GLU A 199 7.50 48.85 10.04
CA GLU A 199 6.24 48.53 10.76
C GLU A 199 4.93 48.36 9.98
N ASP A 200 4.42 47.12 9.88
CA ASP A 200 3.05 46.82 10.34
C ASP A 200 2.79 45.32 10.47
N MET A 201 2.33 44.91 11.64
CA MET A 201 1.84 43.54 11.90
C MET A 201 0.43 43.41 11.39
N THR A 202 0.18 42.49 10.44
CA THR A 202 -1.16 41.93 10.25
C THR A 202 -1.11 40.47 9.86
N ASP A 203 -1.72 39.73 10.70
CA ASP A 203 -2.26 38.38 10.64
C ASP A 203 -2.59 37.89 9.20
N ALA A 204 -1.94 36.81 8.74
CA ALA A 204 -2.31 36.09 7.53
C ALA A 204 -2.61 34.65 7.88
N SER A 205 -3.88 34.37 8.14
CA SER A 205 -4.46 33.03 8.14
C SER A 205 -4.13 32.28 6.86
N ALA A 206 -3.34 31.23 6.97
CA ALA A 206 -3.11 30.27 5.90
C ALA A 206 -4.34 29.41 5.70
N THR A 207 -5.14 29.69 4.70
CA THR A 207 -6.18 28.80 4.18
C THR A 207 -5.53 27.64 3.42
N ALA A 208 -5.44 26.50 4.05
CA ALA A 208 -5.11 25.24 3.40
C ALA A 208 -6.26 24.81 2.48
N SER A 209 -6.07 24.91 1.18
CA SER A 209 -6.98 24.41 0.17
C SER A 209 -6.87 22.89 0.11
N THR A 210 -7.72 22.18 0.83
CA THR A 210 -7.86 20.72 0.71
C THR A 210 -8.75 20.44 -0.51
N GLU A 211 -8.16 20.14 -1.66
CA GLU A 211 -8.91 19.55 -2.79
C GLU A 211 -9.27 18.11 -2.43
N ALA A 212 -10.43 17.96 -1.80
CA ALA A 212 -11.02 16.65 -1.54
C ALA A 212 -11.51 16.06 -2.87
N SER A 213 -10.82 15.04 -3.37
CA SER A 213 -11.28 14.24 -4.52
C SER A 213 -12.66 13.68 -4.23
N ALA A 214 -13.67 14.07 -5.02
CA ALA A 214 -15.07 13.67 -4.84
C ALA A 214 -15.35 12.18 -5.21
N LEU A 215 -14.38 11.50 -5.81
CA LEU A 215 -14.49 10.11 -6.29
C LEU A 215 -14.91 9.08 -5.21
N PRO A 216 -14.34 9.06 -3.99
CA PRO A 216 -14.74 8.08 -2.98
C PRO A 216 -16.16 8.32 -2.44
N ILE A 217 -16.66 9.56 -2.45
CA ILE A 217 -18.01 9.91 -1.98
C ILE A 217 -19.06 9.42 -2.99
N VAL A 218 -18.78 9.51 -4.29
CA VAL A 218 -19.70 9.07 -5.35
C VAL A 218 -19.84 7.55 -5.37
N LEU A 219 -18.73 6.79 -5.19
CA LEU A 219 -18.75 5.32 -5.12
C LEU A 219 -19.45 4.81 -3.86
N GLY A 220 -19.22 5.44 -2.70
CA GLY A 220 -19.91 5.09 -1.45
C GLY A 220 -21.42 5.36 -1.50
N GLY A 221 -21.83 6.49 -2.10
CA GLY A 221 -23.22 6.86 -2.26
C GLY A 221 -24.01 5.91 -3.19
N ALA A 222 -23.42 5.48 -4.30
CA ALA A 222 -24.03 4.52 -5.23
C ALA A 222 -24.26 3.14 -4.56
N GLY A 223 -23.31 2.67 -3.75
CA GLY A 223 -23.44 1.42 -3.01
C GLY A 223 -24.59 1.45 -1.99
N LEU A 224 -24.76 2.56 -1.29
CA LEU A 224 -25.81 2.73 -0.27
C LEU A 224 -27.21 2.76 -0.90
N VAL A 225 -27.38 3.40 -2.06
CA VAL A 225 -28.65 3.43 -2.80
C VAL A 225 -29.03 2.06 -3.34
N LEU A 226 -28.08 1.31 -3.91
CA LEU A 226 -28.30 -0.05 -4.40
C LEU A 226 -28.63 -1.03 -3.27
N GLY A 227 -27.94 -0.91 -2.11
CA GLY A 227 -28.20 -1.72 -0.93
C GLY A 227 -29.59 -1.47 -0.33
N ALA A 228 -30.02 -0.21 -0.21
CA ALA A 228 -31.35 0.16 0.25
C ALA A 228 -32.45 -0.33 -0.70
N GLY A 229 -32.24 -0.24 -2.02
CA GLY A 229 -33.15 -0.78 -3.02
C GLY A 229 -33.35 -2.29 -2.92
N ALA A 230 -32.27 -3.04 -2.74
CA ALA A 230 -32.31 -4.48 -2.57
C ALA A 230 -33.06 -4.89 -1.29
N LEU A 231 -32.89 -4.15 -0.19
CA LEU A 231 -33.60 -4.39 1.07
C LEU A 231 -35.10 -4.17 0.92
N VAL A 232 -35.53 -3.09 0.26
CA VAL A 232 -36.95 -2.80 0.01
C VAL A 232 -37.59 -3.90 -0.84
N VAL A 233 -36.94 -4.35 -1.90
CA VAL A 233 -37.44 -5.44 -2.76
C VAL A 233 -37.55 -6.75 -1.95
N ALA A 234 -36.58 -7.07 -1.10
CA ALA A 234 -36.61 -8.23 -0.24
C ALA A 234 -37.78 -8.19 0.76
N LEU A 235 -38.03 -7.03 1.38
CA LEU A 235 -39.15 -6.83 2.33
C LEU A 235 -40.51 -6.93 1.63
N LEU A 236 -40.65 -6.38 0.43
CA LEU A 236 -41.87 -6.48 -0.36
C LEU A 236 -42.15 -7.93 -0.81
N ALA A 237 -41.12 -8.66 -1.22
CA ALA A 237 -41.22 -10.07 -1.55
C ALA A 237 -41.64 -10.91 -0.33
N PHE A 238 -41.06 -10.63 0.85
CA PHE A 238 -41.40 -11.31 2.09
C PHE A 238 -42.84 -11.06 2.54
N ARG A 239 -43.37 -9.83 2.41
CA ARG A 239 -44.77 -9.50 2.70
C ARG A 239 -45.74 -10.22 1.75
N ARG A 240 -45.41 -10.35 0.44
CA ARG A 240 -46.24 -11.06 -0.53
C ARG A 240 -46.32 -12.57 -0.31
N THR A 241 -45.36 -13.17 0.39
CA THR A 241 -45.38 -14.61 0.68
C THR A 241 -46.15 -14.95 1.97
N ARG A 242 -46.51 -13.92 2.78
CA ARG A 242 -47.29 -14.09 4.01
C ARG A 242 -48.77 -13.78 3.89
N SER A 243 -49.25 -13.24 2.77
CA SER A 243 -50.64 -13.07 2.39
C SER A 243 -51.13 -14.18 1.49
#